data_e95b3ab0de1dc4f3855a272698792cb2
#
_entry.id   e95b3ab0de1dc4f3855a272698792cb2
#
_cell.length_a   1.000
_cell.length_b   1.000
_cell.length_c   1.000
_cell.angle_alpha   90.00
_cell.angle_beta   90.00
_cell.angle_gamma   90.00
#
_symmetry.space_group_name_H-M   'P 1'
#
loop_
_entity.id
_entity.type
_entity.pdbx_description
1 polymer ?
#
loop_
_entity_poly.entity_id
_entity_poly.type
_entity_poly.pdbx_seq_one_letter_code
_entity_poly.pdbx_strand_id
1 'polypeptide(L)'
;VQTCALPISLAFPGTTLYKLENALKAIGREPHSVIGSSNLGASVIGGINNNSGGALIQRGPAYTEQALYAQIDEHDELRLVNHLGIALGDTPEEIITNLENRNFNIDNVPHSRTRVGHNRDYEARVRDIDSDTPTRYNADPNELYEVSGASGKLAAFAVRLDTFPKEGASKVFYIGTNNPDVLERLRRHILSEFTHLPVSGEYMH
;
A
#
# COMPACT_ATOMS: atom_id res chain seq x y z
N VAL A 1 3.56 13.82 -5.27
CA VAL A 1 4.32 12.56 -5.43
C VAL A 1 5.73 12.90 -5.83
N GLN A 2 6.70 12.34 -5.16
CA GLN A 2 8.09 12.34 -5.59
C GLN A 2 8.50 10.90 -5.84
N THR A 3 9.04 10.65 -7.02
CA THR A 3 9.56 9.33 -7.42
C THR A 3 11.05 9.46 -7.68
N CYS A 4 11.79 8.40 -7.43
CA CYS A 4 13.21 8.32 -7.72
C CYS A 4 13.52 7.06 -8.55
N ALA A 5 14.78 6.92 -8.97
CA ALA A 5 15.26 5.70 -9.63
C ALA A 5 15.21 4.47 -8.71
N LEU A 6 15.08 4.67 -7.40
CA LEU A 6 14.89 3.62 -6.41
C LEU A 6 13.44 3.09 -6.46
N PRO A 7 13.19 1.85 -6.02
CA PRO A 7 11.86 1.23 -6.05
C PRO A 7 10.89 1.79 -4.99
N ILE A 8 10.99 3.06 -4.64
CA ILE A 8 10.18 3.74 -3.62
C ILE A 8 9.50 4.98 -4.19
N SER A 9 8.43 5.40 -3.54
CA SER A 9 7.75 6.68 -3.75
C SER A 9 7.38 7.34 -2.43
N LEU A 10 7.33 8.68 -2.43
CA LEU A 10 6.88 9.48 -1.31
C LEU A 10 5.57 10.18 -1.70
N ALA A 11 4.51 9.94 -0.95
CA ALA A 11 3.20 10.53 -1.18
C ALA A 11 2.80 11.45 -0.02
N PHE A 12 2.22 12.60 -0.35
CA PHE A 12 1.78 13.64 0.58
C PHE A 12 0.25 13.70 0.67
N PRO A 13 -0.32 14.36 1.67
CA PRO A 13 -1.75 14.61 1.75
C PRO A 13 -2.30 15.21 0.44
N GLY A 14 -3.48 14.77 0.04
CA GLY A 14 -4.07 15.18 -1.25
C GLY A 14 -3.48 14.50 -2.49
N THR A 15 -2.46 13.64 -2.35
CA THR A 15 -2.01 12.81 -3.46
C THR A 15 -3.07 11.75 -3.77
N THR A 16 -3.62 11.79 -4.98
CA THR A 16 -4.56 10.76 -5.44
C THR A 16 -3.83 9.53 -5.96
N LEU A 17 -4.46 8.38 -5.90
CA LEU A 17 -3.95 7.14 -6.51
C LEU A 17 -3.70 7.33 -8.00
N TYR A 18 -4.60 8.01 -8.69
CA TYR A 18 -4.42 8.35 -10.11
C TYR A 18 -3.11 9.11 -10.38
N LYS A 19 -2.78 10.10 -9.54
CA LYS A 19 -1.51 10.84 -9.66
C LYS A 19 -0.30 9.94 -9.38
N LEU A 20 -0.40 9.07 -8.38
CA LEU A 20 0.66 8.11 -8.07
C LEU A 20 0.88 7.14 -9.23
N GLU A 21 -0.16 6.52 -9.74
CA GLU A 21 -0.10 5.57 -10.86
C GLU A 21 0.53 6.20 -12.11
N ASN A 22 0.10 7.41 -12.48
CA ASN A 22 0.66 8.10 -13.65
C ASN A 22 2.14 8.46 -13.46
N ALA A 23 2.53 8.93 -12.27
CA ALA A 23 3.93 9.25 -11.99
C ALA A 23 4.82 7.99 -12.07
N LEU A 24 4.36 6.87 -11.53
CA LEU A 24 5.09 5.61 -11.57
C LEU A 24 5.14 5.00 -12.98
N LYS A 25 4.04 5.07 -13.71
CA LYS A 25 3.96 4.61 -15.11
C LYS A 25 4.99 5.30 -16.00
N ALA A 26 5.25 6.60 -15.76
CA ALA A 26 6.25 7.37 -16.53
C ALA A 26 7.68 6.82 -16.37
N ILE A 27 7.97 6.11 -15.28
CA ILE A 27 9.28 5.51 -15.01
C ILE A 27 9.26 3.97 -15.10
N GLY A 28 8.23 3.38 -15.72
CA GLY A 28 8.09 1.94 -15.90
C GLY A 28 7.79 1.17 -14.62
N ARG A 29 7.14 1.82 -13.64
CA ARG A 29 6.82 1.21 -12.35
C ARG A 29 5.31 1.27 -12.05
N GLU A 30 4.90 0.53 -11.04
CA GLU A 30 3.52 0.43 -10.56
C GLU A 30 3.47 0.58 -9.03
N PRO A 31 2.35 1.06 -8.47
CA PRO A 31 2.16 1.11 -7.03
C PRO A 31 1.96 -0.28 -6.43
N HIS A 32 2.15 -0.39 -5.12
CA HIS A 32 1.93 -1.63 -4.36
C HIS A 32 0.45 -2.05 -4.34
N SER A 33 -0.46 -1.10 -4.43
CA SER A 33 -1.91 -1.35 -4.42
C SER A 33 -2.61 -0.46 -5.44
N VAL A 34 -3.62 -1.03 -6.09
CA VAL A 34 -4.55 -0.33 -6.97
C VAL A 34 -5.96 -0.65 -6.48
N ILE A 35 -6.76 0.37 -6.21
CA ILE A 35 -8.14 0.23 -5.81
C ILE A 35 -9.07 0.80 -6.89
N GLY A 36 -10.26 0.23 -7.04
CA GLY A 36 -11.19 0.60 -8.10
C GLY A 36 -11.62 2.08 -8.10
N SER A 37 -11.47 2.77 -6.97
CA SER A 37 -11.75 4.20 -6.83
C SER A 37 -10.62 5.13 -7.25
N SER A 38 -9.51 4.63 -7.81
CA SER A 38 -8.38 5.46 -8.29
C SER A 38 -8.83 6.60 -9.20
N ASN A 39 -9.70 6.31 -10.15
CA ASN A 39 -10.22 7.28 -11.11
C ASN A 39 -11.23 8.28 -10.50
N LEU A 40 -11.74 7.99 -9.31
CA LEU A 40 -12.70 8.84 -8.59
C LEU A 40 -12.03 9.80 -7.61
N GLY A 41 -10.69 9.81 -7.55
CA GLY A 41 -9.94 10.72 -6.72
C GLY A 41 -9.59 10.19 -5.32
N ALA A 42 -9.68 8.88 -5.09
CA ALA A 42 -9.24 8.27 -3.83
C ALA A 42 -7.78 8.66 -3.52
N SER A 43 -7.53 9.06 -2.27
CA SER A 43 -6.19 9.47 -1.84
C SER A 43 -5.34 8.29 -1.38
N VAL A 44 -4.03 8.40 -1.61
CA VAL A 44 -3.04 7.39 -1.19
C VAL A 44 -3.09 7.21 0.34
N ILE A 45 -2.93 8.30 1.09
CA ILE A 45 -2.92 8.24 2.56
C ILE A 45 -4.27 7.76 3.10
N GLY A 46 -5.40 8.21 2.52
CA GLY A 46 -6.72 7.74 2.92
C GLY A 46 -6.89 6.23 2.73
N GLY A 47 -6.36 5.69 1.61
CA GLY A 47 -6.35 4.26 1.37
C GLY A 47 -5.55 3.48 2.41
N ILE A 48 -4.38 3.98 2.79
CA ILE A 48 -3.52 3.37 3.82
C ILE A 48 -4.18 3.44 5.19
N ASN A 49 -4.68 4.60 5.60
CA ASN A 49 -5.34 4.77 6.90
C ASN A 49 -6.56 3.87 7.08
N ASN A 50 -7.19 3.47 5.98
CA ASN A 50 -8.36 2.59 5.98
C ASN A 50 -8.04 1.14 5.60
N ASN A 51 -6.78 0.74 5.44
CA ASN A 51 -6.39 -0.57 4.92
C ASN A 51 -7.15 -0.95 3.64
N SER A 52 -7.33 0.01 2.74
CA SER A 52 -8.07 -0.20 1.51
C SER A 52 -7.36 -1.19 0.61
N GLY A 53 -8.09 -2.20 0.19
CA GLY A 53 -7.58 -3.17 -0.77
C GLY A 53 -8.25 -3.03 -2.12
N GLY A 54 -7.65 -3.65 -3.11
CA GLY A 54 -8.15 -3.76 -4.47
C GLY A 54 -8.21 -5.20 -4.92
N ALA A 55 -8.35 -5.38 -6.23
CA ALA A 55 -8.38 -6.68 -6.87
C ALA A 55 -6.99 -7.33 -7.04
N LEU A 56 -5.91 -6.67 -6.62
CA LEU A 56 -4.54 -7.20 -6.76
C LEU A 56 -4.33 -8.37 -5.78
N ILE A 57 -4.02 -9.54 -6.33
CA ILE A 57 -3.86 -10.78 -5.56
C ILE A 57 -2.44 -10.87 -4.97
N GLN A 58 -1.44 -10.38 -5.69
CA GLN A 58 -0.03 -10.55 -5.30
C GLN A 58 0.45 -9.54 -4.26
N ARG A 59 -0.14 -8.34 -4.19
CA ARG A 59 0.39 -7.19 -3.44
C ARG A 59 -0.44 -6.76 -2.24
N GLY A 60 -1.70 -7.18 -2.17
CA GLY A 60 -2.59 -6.92 -1.04
C GLY A 60 -3.07 -5.48 -0.89
N PRO A 61 -3.52 -5.13 0.33
CA PRO A 61 -4.06 -3.82 0.65
C PRO A 61 -3.01 -2.72 0.63
N ALA A 62 -3.47 -1.47 0.64
CA ALA A 62 -2.62 -0.30 0.81
C ALA A 62 -2.01 -0.31 2.21
N TYR A 63 -0.69 -0.46 2.30
CA TYR A 63 0.03 -0.66 3.55
C TYR A 63 1.41 -0.02 3.52
N THR A 64 1.83 0.55 4.65
CA THR A 64 3.21 0.97 4.88
C THR A 64 3.53 1.07 6.37
N GLU A 65 4.75 0.69 6.73
CA GLU A 65 5.36 0.93 8.04
C GLU A 65 6.23 2.20 8.05
N GLN A 66 6.23 2.96 6.95
CA GLN A 66 7.13 4.10 6.75
C GLN A 66 6.32 5.37 6.52
N ALA A 67 6.17 6.14 7.60
CA ALA A 67 5.37 7.37 7.56
C ALA A 67 5.97 8.48 8.42
N LEU A 68 5.55 9.71 8.13
CA LEU A 68 5.63 10.87 9.01
C LEU A 68 4.22 11.20 9.46
N TYR A 69 3.99 11.22 10.76
CA TYR A 69 2.67 11.47 11.34
C TYR A 69 2.76 12.11 12.72
N ALA A 70 1.69 12.77 13.13
CA ALA A 70 1.50 13.24 14.49
C ALA A 70 0.41 12.43 15.17
N GLN A 71 0.60 12.15 16.45
CA GLN A 71 -0.36 11.47 17.32
C GLN A 71 -0.32 12.06 18.72
N ILE A 72 -1.40 11.86 19.45
CA ILE A 72 -1.41 12.06 20.91
C ILE A 72 -0.91 10.76 21.53
N ASP A 73 0.12 10.84 22.37
CA ASP A 73 0.69 9.68 23.03
C ASP A 73 -0.07 9.29 24.32
N GLU A 74 0.42 8.30 25.03
CA GLU A 74 -0.15 7.80 26.30
C GLU A 74 -0.08 8.78 27.47
N HIS A 75 0.65 9.90 27.30
CA HIS A 75 0.77 10.98 28.27
C HIS A 75 -0.02 12.24 27.86
N ASP A 76 -0.91 12.12 26.87
CA ASP A 76 -1.66 13.22 26.26
C ASP A 76 -0.77 14.28 25.62
N GLU A 77 0.46 13.93 25.23
CA GLU A 77 1.38 14.83 24.55
C GLU A 77 1.32 14.64 23.01
N LEU A 78 1.32 15.75 22.28
CA LEU A 78 1.42 15.74 20.83
C LEU A 78 2.84 15.36 20.42
N ARG A 79 2.98 14.29 19.68
CA ARG A 79 4.25 13.79 19.15
C ARG A 79 4.26 13.78 17.63
N LEU A 80 5.35 14.28 17.03
CA LEU A 80 5.65 14.07 15.61
C LEU A 80 6.63 12.92 15.47
N VAL A 81 6.24 11.89 14.71
CA VAL A 81 7.02 10.66 14.52
C VAL A 81 7.49 10.57 13.07
N ASN A 82 8.80 10.49 12.87
CA ASN A 82 9.41 10.33 11.55
C ASN A 82 9.97 8.92 11.36
N HIS A 83 9.21 8.07 10.69
CA HIS A 83 9.63 6.72 10.29
C HIS A 83 9.80 6.58 8.77
N LEU A 84 9.92 7.69 8.04
CA LEU A 84 10.18 7.64 6.59
C LEU A 84 11.54 7.07 6.22
N GLY A 85 12.47 7.01 7.17
CA GLY A 85 13.87 6.70 6.88
C GLY A 85 14.59 7.82 6.11
N ILE A 86 14.06 9.04 6.19
CA ILE A 86 14.61 10.26 5.59
C ILE A 86 14.99 11.20 6.72
N ALA A 87 16.24 11.66 6.75
CA ALA A 87 16.69 12.68 7.68
C ALA A 87 16.07 14.03 7.30
N LEU A 88 15.19 14.55 8.15
CA LEU A 88 14.48 15.81 7.93
C LEU A 88 14.80 16.86 9.01
N GLY A 89 15.64 16.55 9.99
CA GLY A 89 15.97 17.38 11.15
C GLY A 89 15.59 16.70 12.46
N ASP A 90 15.87 17.39 13.56
CA ASP A 90 15.72 16.85 14.92
C ASP A 90 14.52 17.45 15.66
N THR A 91 14.00 18.59 15.21
CA THR A 91 12.81 19.25 15.79
C THR A 91 11.60 19.11 14.86
N PRO A 92 10.37 19.15 15.39
CA PRO A 92 9.15 19.12 14.58
C PRO A 92 9.12 20.21 13.50
N GLU A 93 9.58 21.42 13.83
CA GLU A 93 9.62 22.56 12.92
C GLU A 93 10.61 22.34 11.76
N GLU A 94 11.79 21.80 12.04
CA GLU A 94 12.77 21.43 11.01
C GLU A 94 12.23 20.34 10.10
N ILE A 95 11.66 19.30 10.69
CA ILE A 95 11.10 18.15 9.96
C ILE A 95 10.03 18.62 8.98
N ILE A 96 9.05 19.40 9.44
CA ILE A 96 7.98 19.90 8.58
C ILE A 96 8.52 20.86 7.52
N THR A 97 9.39 21.80 7.91
CA THR A 97 9.97 22.78 6.98
C THR A 97 10.79 22.09 5.88
N ASN A 98 11.62 21.11 6.23
CA ASN A 98 12.44 20.37 5.25
C ASN A 98 11.57 19.48 4.36
N LEU A 99 10.49 18.92 4.89
CA LEU A 99 9.52 18.17 4.10
C LEU A 99 8.81 19.05 3.08
N GLU A 100 8.28 20.21 3.50
CA GLU A 100 7.56 21.15 2.64
C GLU A 100 8.45 21.73 1.53
N ASN A 101 9.66 22.11 1.89
CA ASN A 101 10.64 22.66 0.94
C ASN A 101 11.36 21.58 0.12
N ARG A 102 11.07 20.29 0.38
CA ARG A 102 11.75 19.15 -0.25
C ARG A 102 13.28 19.20 -0.07
N ASN A 103 13.72 19.69 1.06
CA ASN A 103 15.13 19.82 1.41
C ASN A 103 15.69 18.47 1.90
N PHE A 104 15.62 17.45 1.06
CA PHE A 104 16.18 16.13 1.29
C PHE A 104 16.49 15.46 -0.06
N ASN A 105 17.46 14.56 -0.07
CA ASN A 105 17.79 13.79 -1.27
C ASN A 105 17.16 12.39 -1.19
N ILE A 106 16.15 12.16 -2.00
CA ILE A 106 15.43 10.88 -2.03
C ILE A 106 16.30 9.74 -2.59
N ASP A 107 17.30 10.03 -3.42
CA ASP A 107 18.19 9.02 -3.99
C ASP A 107 19.15 8.44 -2.94
N ASN A 108 19.38 9.16 -1.86
CA ASN A 108 20.21 8.72 -0.74
C ASN A 108 19.42 8.03 0.38
N VAL A 109 18.12 7.80 0.18
CA VAL A 109 17.28 7.17 1.19
C VAL A 109 17.57 5.67 1.26
N PRO A 110 18.06 5.16 2.40
CA PRO A 110 18.39 3.75 2.52
C PRO A 110 17.14 2.87 2.43
N HIS A 111 17.27 1.70 1.81
CA HIS A 111 16.27 0.66 1.96
C HIS A 111 16.23 0.21 3.43
N SER A 112 15.06 0.33 4.05
CA SER A 112 14.87 -0.25 5.37
C SER A 112 14.91 -1.78 5.28
N ARG A 113 15.66 -2.42 6.18
CA ARG A 113 15.63 -3.88 6.33
C ARG A 113 14.54 -4.35 7.31
N THR A 114 14.03 -3.43 8.11
CA THR A 114 13.10 -3.72 9.21
C THR A 114 11.70 -3.19 8.96
N ARG A 115 11.55 -2.15 8.13
CA ARG A 115 10.27 -1.52 7.80
C ARG A 115 10.02 -1.60 6.31
N VAL A 116 8.80 -1.89 5.91
CA VAL A 116 8.39 -2.04 4.51
C VAL A 116 7.30 -1.07 4.12
N GLY A 117 7.27 -0.71 2.85
CA GLY A 117 6.26 0.14 2.25
C GLY A 117 5.21 -0.63 1.43
N HIS A 118 4.98 -1.90 1.75
CA HIS A 118 3.97 -2.78 1.15
C HIS A 118 3.60 -3.92 2.09
N ASN A 119 2.51 -4.62 1.83
CA ASN A 119 2.16 -5.85 2.54
C ASN A 119 3.07 -7.00 2.06
N ARG A 120 3.88 -7.53 2.96
CA ARG A 120 4.96 -8.48 2.66
C ARG A 120 4.48 -9.92 2.49
N ASP A 121 3.45 -10.30 3.25
CA ASP A 121 3.04 -11.69 3.40
C ASP A 121 1.71 -12.00 2.71
N TYR A 122 1.18 -11.05 1.94
CA TYR A 122 -0.16 -11.17 1.38
C TYR A 122 -0.30 -12.34 0.42
N GLU A 123 0.67 -12.59 -0.46
CA GLU A 123 0.64 -13.73 -1.39
C GLU A 123 0.59 -15.07 -0.64
N ALA A 124 1.38 -15.23 0.42
CA ALA A 124 1.35 -16.43 1.24
C ALA A 124 -0.01 -16.63 1.93
N ARG A 125 -0.60 -15.54 2.44
CA ARG A 125 -1.93 -15.55 3.07
C ARG A 125 -3.04 -15.90 2.07
N VAL A 126 -2.96 -15.39 0.84
CA VAL A 126 -3.93 -15.70 -0.22
C VAL A 126 -3.88 -17.17 -0.61
N ARG A 127 -2.70 -17.80 -0.57
CA ARG A 127 -2.50 -19.21 -0.90
C ARG A 127 -2.96 -20.16 0.20
N ASP A 128 -3.10 -19.69 1.42
CA ASP A 128 -3.65 -20.45 2.53
C ASP A 128 -5.19 -20.49 2.45
N ILE A 129 -5.65 -21.29 1.49
CA ILE A 129 -7.08 -21.37 1.12
C ILE A 129 -7.95 -22.09 2.15
N ASP A 130 -7.33 -22.78 3.10
CA ASP A 130 -8.00 -23.53 4.17
C ASP A 130 -7.85 -22.86 5.54
N SER A 131 -7.30 -21.64 5.58
CA SER A 131 -7.21 -20.82 6.79
C SER A 131 -8.60 -20.56 7.37
N ASP A 132 -8.70 -20.64 8.70
CA ASP A 132 -9.92 -20.28 9.45
C ASP A 132 -10.22 -18.78 9.41
N THR A 133 -9.25 -17.96 9.00
CA THR A 133 -9.41 -16.51 8.90
C THR A 133 -9.39 -16.04 7.45
N PRO A 134 -10.17 -15.00 7.10
CA PRO A 134 -10.06 -14.38 5.78
C PRO A 134 -8.65 -13.85 5.54
N THR A 135 -8.19 -13.91 4.30
CA THR A 135 -6.88 -13.34 3.90
C THR A 135 -6.75 -11.86 4.30
N ARG A 136 -7.86 -11.15 4.29
CA ARG A 136 -7.95 -9.73 4.66
C ARG A 136 -9.29 -9.44 5.33
N TYR A 137 -9.23 -8.69 6.43
CA TYR A 137 -10.40 -8.21 7.15
C TYR A 137 -10.08 -6.89 7.88
N ASN A 138 -11.12 -6.12 8.21
CA ASN A 138 -10.96 -4.88 8.95
C ASN A 138 -10.46 -5.16 10.36
N ALA A 139 -9.61 -4.26 10.87
CA ALA A 139 -8.99 -4.37 12.19
C ALA A 139 -8.13 -5.64 12.39
N ASP A 140 -7.54 -6.18 11.32
CA ASP A 140 -6.53 -7.22 11.41
C ASP A 140 -5.33 -6.69 12.20
N PRO A 141 -5.02 -7.24 13.39
CA PRO A 141 -3.95 -6.71 14.24
C PRO A 141 -2.56 -6.80 13.61
N ASN A 142 -2.37 -7.66 12.60
CA ASN A 142 -1.11 -7.79 11.88
C ASN A 142 -0.93 -6.70 10.81
N GLU A 143 -2.01 -6.00 10.45
CA GLU A 143 -2.02 -4.95 9.43
C GLU A 143 -2.23 -3.55 10.03
N LEU A 144 -2.42 -3.45 11.35
CA LEU A 144 -2.53 -2.19 12.07
C LEU A 144 -1.13 -1.73 12.47
N TYR A 145 -0.56 -0.83 11.67
CA TYR A 145 0.78 -0.32 11.93
C TYR A 145 0.86 1.18 11.67
N GLU A 146 0.97 1.97 12.73
CA GLU A 146 1.05 3.44 12.64
C GLU A 146 -0.08 4.03 11.79
N VAL A 147 0.24 4.54 10.59
CA VAL A 147 -0.77 5.11 9.67
C VAL A 147 -1.63 4.04 9.01
N SER A 148 -1.15 2.80 8.89
CA SER A 148 -1.93 1.72 8.28
C SER A 148 -3.05 1.28 9.22
N GLY A 149 -4.29 1.41 8.76
CA GLY A 149 -5.47 1.10 9.55
C GLY A 149 -5.73 2.03 10.75
N ALA A 150 -5.14 3.23 10.76
CA ALA A 150 -5.19 4.16 11.90
C ALA A 150 -6.59 4.68 12.22
N SER A 151 -7.50 4.69 11.26
CA SER A 151 -8.91 5.08 11.45
C SER A 151 -9.11 6.46 12.12
N GLY A 152 -8.26 7.43 11.78
CA GLY A 152 -8.38 8.80 12.29
C GLY A 152 -7.73 9.09 13.64
N LYS A 153 -6.98 8.15 14.20
CA LYS A 153 -6.27 8.34 15.49
C LYS A 153 -4.98 9.16 15.39
N LEU A 154 -4.57 9.55 14.19
CA LEU A 154 -3.36 10.31 13.93
C LEU A 154 -3.53 11.21 12.70
N ALA A 155 -2.59 12.14 12.53
CA ALA A 155 -2.50 13.01 11.36
C ALA A 155 -1.27 12.62 10.53
N ALA A 156 -1.47 12.07 9.32
CA ALA A 156 -0.39 11.67 8.43
C ALA A 156 0.05 12.83 7.52
N PHE A 157 1.34 13.13 7.50
CA PHE A 157 1.97 14.18 6.67
C PHE A 157 2.65 13.63 5.43
N ALA A 158 3.23 12.44 5.51
CA ALA A 158 3.83 11.75 4.37
C ALA A 158 3.85 10.26 4.59
N VAL A 159 3.80 9.50 3.49
CA VAL A 159 4.00 8.05 3.50
C VAL A 159 5.04 7.68 2.44
N ARG A 160 5.92 6.75 2.80
CA ARG A 160 6.86 6.14 1.89
C ARG A 160 6.34 4.76 1.49
N LEU A 161 6.33 4.49 0.19
CA LEU A 161 5.76 3.29 -0.40
C LEU A 161 6.78 2.62 -1.30
N ASP A 162 6.79 1.31 -1.29
CA ASP A 162 7.51 0.53 -2.28
C ASP A 162 6.78 0.57 -3.62
N THR A 163 7.54 0.41 -4.70
CA THR A 163 7.01 0.34 -6.05
C THR A 163 7.51 -0.92 -6.73
N PHE A 164 6.80 -1.38 -7.73
CA PHE A 164 7.08 -2.64 -8.42
C PHE A 164 7.38 -2.39 -9.89
N PRO A 165 8.13 -3.26 -10.57
CA PRO A 165 8.26 -3.21 -12.01
C PRO A 165 6.87 -3.26 -12.64
N LYS A 166 6.67 -2.45 -13.68
CA LYS A 166 5.43 -2.51 -14.45
C LYS A 166 5.30 -3.88 -15.10
N GLU A 167 4.14 -4.49 -14.92
CA GLU A 167 3.80 -5.73 -15.59
C GLU A 167 3.87 -5.58 -17.11
N GLY A 168 4.23 -6.64 -17.79
CA GLY A 168 4.26 -6.70 -19.24
C GLY A 168 2.87 -6.70 -19.89
N ALA A 169 2.74 -7.35 -21.02
CA ALA A 169 1.44 -7.55 -21.66
C ALA A 169 0.55 -8.44 -20.78
N SER A 170 -0.66 -7.97 -20.48
CA SER A 170 -1.64 -8.70 -19.70
C SER A 170 -2.85 -9.07 -20.56
N LYS A 171 -3.56 -10.13 -20.14
CA LYS A 171 -4.85 -10.55 -20.70
C LYS A 171 -5.87 -10.63 -19.59
N VAL A 172 -7.10 -10.23 -19.92
CA VAL A 172 -8.24 -10.35 -19.01
C VAL A 172 -9.11 -11.51 -19.50
N PHE A 173 -9.50 -12.38 -18.57
CA PHE A 173 -10.40 -13.50 -18.82
C PHE A 173 -11.68 -13.28 -18.06
N TYR A 174 -12.81 -13.32 -18.76
CA TYR A 174 -14.14 -13.34 -18.16
C TYR A 174 -14.62 -14.79 -18.17
N ILE A 175 -14.87 -15.33 -16.99
CA ILE A 175 -15.31 -16.72 -16.82
C ILE A 175 -16.69 -16.69 -16.17
N GLY A 176 -17.70 -17.14 -16.91
CA GLY A 176 -19.08 -17.16 -16.46
C GLY A 176 -19.61 -18.57 -16.29
N THR A 177 -20.47 -18.77 -15.28
CA THR A 177 -21.20 -20.00 -15.05
C THR A 177 -22.47 -19.71 -14.26
N ASN A 178 -23.49 -20.57 -14.41
CA ASN A 178 -24.70 -20.53 -13.59
C ASN A 178 -24.57 -21.35 -12.29
N ASN A 179 -23.42 -21.97 -12.07
CA ASN A 179 -23.14 -22.74 -10.86
C ASN A 179 -21.97 -22.13 -10.08
N PRO A 180 -22.22 -21.42 -8.96
CA PRO A 180 -21.17 -20.79 -8.13
C PRO A 180 -20.10 -21.76 -7.64
N ASP A 181 -20.41 -23.04 -7.40
CA ASP A 181 -19.47 -24.04 -6.92
C ASP A 181 -18.32 -24.29 -7.94
N VAL A 182 -18.59 -24.04 -9.22
CA VAL A 182 -17.55 -24.12 -10.26
C VAL A 182 -16.51 -23.00 -10.08
N LEU A 183 -16.97 -21.80 -9.73
CA LEU A 183 -16.11 -20.65 -9.47
C LEU A 183 -15.30 -20.85 -8.19
N GLU A 184 -15.91 -21.40 -7.15
CA GLU A 184 -15.20 -21.75 -5.91
C GLU A 184 -14.07 -22.77 -6.20
N ARG A 185 -14.34 -23.84 -6.93
CA ARG A 185 -13.30 -24.81 -7.32
C ARG A 185 -12.21 -24.18 -8.17
N LEU A 186 -12.58 -23.30 -9.11
CA LEU A 186 -11.63 -22.58 -9.94
C LEU A 186 -10.72 -21.67 -9.09
N ARG A 187 -11.31 -20.90 -8.17
CA ARG A 187 -10.57 -20.05 -7.23
C ARG A 187 -9.56 -20.88 -6.42
N ARG A 188 -10.01 -21.95 -5.81
CA ARG A 188 -9.16 -22.86 -5.04
C ARG A 188 -8.02 -23.40 -5.88
N HIS A 189 -8.30 -23.90 -7.08
CA HIS A 189 -7.30 -24.42 -8.00
C HIS A 189 -6.25 -23.35 -8.39
N ILE A 190 -6.67 -22.13 -8.72
CA ILE A 190 -5.75 -21.04 -9.05
C ILE A 190 -4.84 -20.74 -7.86
N LEU A 191 -5.40 -20.59 -6.66
CA LEU A 191 -4.64 -20.18 -5.48
C LEU A 191 -3.69 -21.26 -4.96
N SER A 192 -4.04 -22.55 -5.08
CA SER A 192 -3.21 -23.67 -4.61
C SER A 192 -2.20 -24.18 -5.64
N GLU A 193 -2.57 -24.23 -6.92
CA GLU A 193 -1.81 -24.98 -7.92
C GLU A 193 -0.98 -24.11 -8.86
N PHE A 194 -1.37 -22.84 -9.07
CA PHE A 194 -0.64 -21.98 -10.01
C PHE A 194 0.70 -21.55 -9.42
N THR A 195 1.78 -21.79 -10.16
CA THR A 195 3.12 -21.32 -9.81
C THR A 195 3.16 -19.81 -9.68
N HIS A 196 2.48 -19.11 -10.58
CA HIS A 196 2.34 -17.64 -10.57
C HIS A 196 0.86 -17.29 -10.43
N LEU A 197 0.53 -16.54 -9.39
CA LEU A 197 -0.82 -16.03 -9.20
C LEU A 197 -1.16 -14.98 -10.28
N PRO A 198 -2.43 -14.89 -10.67
CA PRO A 198 -2.89 -13.75 -11.47
C PRO A 198 -2.56 -12.42 -10.79
N VAL A 199 -2.34 -11.37 -11.57
CA VAL A 199 -2.12 -10.01 -11.05
C VAL A 199 -3.32 -9.54 -10.25
N SER A 200 -4.51 -9.83 -10.77
CA SER A 200 -5.78 -9.49 -10.12
C SER A 200 -6.84 -10.54 -10.35
N GLY A 201 -7.81 -10.61 -9.46
CA GLY A 201 -8.98 -11.47 -9.58
C GLY A 201 -10.16 -10.87 -8.84
N GLU A 202 -11.32 -10.90 -9.47
CA GLU A 202 -12.55 -10.37 -8.92
C GLU A 202 -13.71 -11.31 -9.20
N TYR A 203 -14.58 -11.50 -8.22
CA TYR A 203 -15.85 -12.20 -8.37
C TYR A 203 -16.97 -11.16 -8.52
N MET A 204 -17.78 -11.33 -9.55
CA MET A 204 -18.97 -10.53 -9.80
C MET A 204 -20.20 -11.42 -9.82
N HIS A 205 -21.24 -11.00 -9.09
CA HIS A 205 -22.52 -11.70 -9.02
C HIS A 205 -23.55 -11.02 -9.90
#